data_e2a1f60d12aef18fabf9d4151f9bcb58
#
_entry.id   e2a1f60d12aef18fabf9d4151f9bcb58
#
_cell.length_a   1.000
_cell.length_b   1.000
_cell.length_c   1.000
_cell.angle_alpha   90.00
_cell.angle_beta   90.00
_cell.angle_gamma   90.00
#
_symmetry.space_group_name_H-M   'P 1'
#
loop_
_entity.id
_entity.type
_entity.pdbx_description
1 polymer ?
#
loop_
_entity_poly.entity_id
_entity_poly.type
_entity_poly.pdbx_seq_one_letter_code
_entity_poly.pdbx_strand_id
1 'polypeptide(L)'
;MLSRRLKQLRLARGLSQDALVAEMGGIVTKQSISKYERGSALPSAVVMAQLARVLGVKSAALWGESVCRVEFVAYRKSSGLGSRDQVRVENLVRQALEERVQLQERVYGLHDELDFPVRRFAVDTLEDAERAAEDMRALWNLGSDPIGNLVGVLEDRQVHVIEIDAPEKFDGISAFALDDEGRHLGAAVVSRRGVPGDRQRLNLAHELGHTVLKIADALDEEKAAFRFGGALLAPRREFTDEVGARRSYVDLGELQLLKRKFGLSMQALLRRMRDLDIINEGYYQQWCIDINRMGWRRDEPAALPPEEPQWLQRTLLRGIAEGALTAEEGKTMLGMEIEDGERLEAIQRRAFLKLPMEERRRLLAAQGEAIAEHYAKDTAWRDAQGGEIHEYDD
;
A
#
# COMPACT_ATOMS: atom_id res chain seq x y z
N MET A 1 -3.42 -7.84 27.61
CA MET A 1 -2.45 -7.65 26.52
C MET A 1 -2.18 -8.93 25.76
N LEU A 2 -1.42 -9.89 26.22
CA LEU A 2 -1.14 -11.17 25.55
C LEU A 2 -2.39 -11.88 24.98
N SER A 3 -3.47 -11.97 25.74
CA SER A 3 -4.70 -12.68 25.36
C SER A 3 -5.33 -12.11 24.07
N ARG A 4 -5.45 -10.79 23.97
CA ARG A 4 -5.99 -10.12 22.80
C ARG A 4 -5.05 -10.27 21.59
N ARG A 5 -3.74 -10.10 21.80
CA ARG A 5 -2.72 -10.21 20.75
C ARG A 5 -2.62 -11.63 20.19
N LEU A 6 -2.62 -12.64 21.05
CA LEU A 6 -2.64 -14.05 20.64
C LEU A 6 -3.85 -14.37 19.75
N LYS A 7 -5.04 -13.96 20.17
CA LYS A 7 -6.27 -14.17 19.40
C LYS A 7 -6.20 -13.44 18.04
N GLN A 8 -5.73 -12.19 18.01
CA GLN A 8 -5.56 -11.39 16.79
C GLN A 8 -4.64 -12.10 15.80
N LEU A 9 -3.43 -12.49 16.20
CA LEU A 9 -2.46 -13.17 15.37
C LEU A 9 -2.95 -14.50 14.83
N ARG A 10 -3.63 -15.30 15.66
CA ARG A 10 -4.25 -16.56 15.21
C ARG A 10 -5.32 -16.32 14.14
N LEU A 11 -6.18 -15.33 14.34
CA LEU A 11 -7.24 -14.99 13.38
C LEU A 11 -6.68 -14.43 12.09
N ALA A 12 -5.63 -13.62 12.14
CA ALA A 12 -4.91 -13.12 10.96
C ALA A 12 -4.35 -14.28 10.10
N ARG A 13 -3.88 -15.37 10.75
CA ARG A 13 -3.48 -16.61 10.09
C ARG A 13 -4.65 -17.48 9.61
N GLY A 14 -5.89 -17.10 9.89
CA GLY A 14 -7.09 -17.87 9.54
C GLY A 14 -7.23 -19.18 10.32
N LEU A 15 -6.46 -19.35 11.43
CA LEU A 15 -6.44 -20.58 12.20
C LEU A 15 -7.62 -20.63 13.20
N SER A 16 -8.30 -21.78 13.27
CA SER A 16 -9.13 -22.11 14.41
C SER A 16 -8.25 -22.43 15.63
N GLN A 17 -8.82 -22.48 16.84
CA GLN A 17 -8.05 -22.92 18.02
C GLN A 17 -7.56 -24.36 17.87
N ASP A 18 -8.35 -25.24 17.24
CA ASP A 18 -7.97 -26.64 16.98
C ASP A 18 -6.81 -26.68 15.94
N ALA A 19 -6.88 -25.88 14.88
CA ALA A 19 -5.83 -25.80 13.88
C ALA A 19 -4.51 -25.27 14.49
N LEU A 20 -4.57 -24.25 15.35
CA LEU A 20 -3.40 -23.76 16.07
C LEU A 20 -2.76 -24.86 16.94
N VAL A 21 -3.57 -25.62 17.68
CA VAL A 21 -3.10 -26.77 18.48
C VAL A 21 -2.40 -27.82 17.62
N ALA A 22 -2.98 -28.15 16.46
CA ALA A 22 -2.39 -29.09 15.50
C ALA A 22 -1.03 -28.59 14.97
N GLU A 23 -0.93 -27.35 14.55
CA GLU A 23 0.34 -26.75 14.09
C GLU A 23 1.40 -26.64 15.19
N MET A 24 0.98 -26.53 16.44
CA MET A 24 1.87 -26.59 17.60
C MET A 24 2.34 -28.00 17.95
N GLY A 25 1.93 -29.03 17.20
CA GLY A 25 2.27 -30.44 17.49
C GLY A 25 1.57 -31.00 18.72
N GLY A 26 0.44 -30.43 19.15
CA GLY A 26 -0.36 -30.92 20.24
C GLY A 26 0.24 -30.73 21.66
N ILE A 27 1.28 -29.87 21.79
CA ILE A 27 1.91 -29.60 23.11
C ILE A 27 0.97 -28.92 24.13
N VAL A 28 -0.12 -28.36 23.64
CA VAL A 28 -1.19 -27.76 24.44
C VAL A 28 -2.54 -28.24 23.93
N THR A 29 -3.58 -28.11 24.77
CA THR A 29 -4.96 -28.43 24.38
C THR A 29 -5.69 -27.19 23.87
N LYS A 30 -6.80 -27.38 23.12
CA LYS A 30 -7.72 -26.30 22.75
C LYS A 30 -8.20 -25.49 23.97
N GLN A 31 -8.46 -26.19 25.10
CA GLN A 31 -8.87 -25.53 26.33
C GLN A 31 -7.78 -24.61 26.88
N SER A 32 -6.51 -25.00 26.75
CA SER A 32 -5.37 -24.15 27.13
C SER A 32 -5.30 -22.91 26.26
N ILE A 33 -5.38 -23.04 24.92
CA ILE A 33 -5.44 -21.89 24.00
C ILE A 33 -6.60 -20.96 24.35
N SER A 34 -7.78 -21.50 24.58
CA SER A 34 -8.96 -20.73 25.00
C SER A 34 -8.74 -19.97 26.32
N LYS A 35 -8.05 -20.57 27.30
CA LYS A 35 -7.68 -19.90 28.55
C LYS A 35 -6.69 -18.76 28.31
N TYR A 36 -5.69 -18.96 27.46
CA TYR A 36 -4.71 -17.95 27.11
C TYR A 36 -5.38 -16.75 26.39
N GLU A 37 -6.27 -17.02 25.44
CA GLU A 37 -7.01 -15.97 24.72
C GLU A 37 -8.03 -15.21 25.57
N ARG A 38 -8.50 -15.81 26.69
CA ARG A 38 -9.35 -15.13 27.68
C ARG A 38 -8.58 -14.44 28.80
N GLY A 39 -7.25 -14.62 28.83
CA GLY A 39 -6.40 -14.08 29.88
C GLY A 39 -6.55 -14.77 31.23
N SER A 40 -7.21 -15.96 31.29
CA SER A 40 -7.41 -16.75 32.53
C SER A 40 -6.22 -17.64 32.86
N ALA A 41 -5.23 -17.76 31.99
CA ALA A 41 -3.96 -18.43 32.22
C ALA A 41 -2.87 -17.81 31.34
N LEU A 42 -1.61 -17.95 31.76
CA LEU A 42 -0.45 -17.53 30.96
C LEU A 42 0.26 -18.79 30.40
N PRO A 43 0.72 -18.77 29.15
CA PRO A 43 1.54 -19.84 28.60
C PRO A 43 2.92 -19.85 29.26
N SER A 44 3.52 -21.04 29.39
CA SER A 44 4.94 -21.17 29.81
C SER A 44 5.86 -20.62 28.72
N ALA A 45 7.12 -20.37 29.03
CA ALA A 45 8.12 -19.89 28.08
C ALA A 45 8.25 -20.80 26.85
N VAL A 46 8.21 -22.12 27.03
CA VAL A 46 8.25 -23.11 25.94
C VAL A 46 7.01 -23.01 25.05
N VAL A 47 5.82 -22.90 25.64
CA VAL A 47 4.57 -22.72 24.89
C VAL A 47 4.56 -21.38 24.17
N MET A 48 5.09 -20.33 24.80
CA MET A 48 5.21 -19.00 24.20
C MET A 48 6.11 -19.00 22.95
N ALA A 49 7.28 -19.64 23.04
CA ALA A 49 8.21 -19.78 21.92
C ALA A 49 7.55 -20.55 20.76
N GLN A 50 6.81 -21.62 21.07
CA GLN A 50 6.10 -22.39 20.05
C GLN A 50 4.94 -21.61 19.41
N LEU A 51 4.17 -20.86 20.21
CA LEU A 51 3.13 -19.94 19.70
C LEU A 51 3.74 -18.91 18.76
N ALA A 52 4.83 -18.27 19.16
CA ALA A 52 5.53 -17.28 18.34
C ALA A 52 5.99 -17.88 17.00
N ARG A 53 6.58 -19.09 17.03
CA ARG A 53 7.03 -19.82 15.83
C ARG A 53 5.86 -20.12 14.88
N VAL A 54 4.77 -20.70 15.41
CA VAL A 54 3.61 -21.07 14.60
C VAL A 54 2.89 -19.84 14.06
N LEU A 55 2.82 -18.76 14.84
CA LEU A 55 2.23 -17.49 14.42
C LEU A 55 3.17 -16.63 13.57
N GLY A 56 4.44 -17.03 13.38
CA GLY A 56 5.42 -16.33 12.55
C GLY A 56 5.82 -14.95 13.10
N VAL A 57 5.88 -14.81 14.43
CA VAL A 57 6.26 -13.58 15.11
C VAL A 57 7.36 -13.83 16.13
N LYS A 58 8.08 -12.79 16.55
CA LYS A 58 8.98 -12.90 17.71
C LYS A 58 8.16 -13.05 18.99
N SER A 59 8.67 -13.80 19.99
CA SER A 59 7.98 -13.98 21.28
C SER A 59 7.65 -12.65 21.97
N ALA A 60 8.53 -11.64 21.81
CA ALA A 60 8.29 -10.30 22.32
C ALA A 60 7.03 -9.64 21.71
N ALA A 61 6.73 -9.91 20.44
CA ALA A 61 5.55 -9.35 19.76
C ALA A 61 4.21 -9.86 20.32
N LEU A 62 4.24 -10.99 21.04
CA LEU A 62 3.07 -11.50 21.76
C LEU A 62 2.74 -10.70 23.02
N TRP A 63 3.73 -10.03 23.61
CA TRP A 63 3.60 -9.18 24.78
C TRP A 63 3.42 -7.69 24.45
N GLY A 64 3.67 -7.31 23.19
CA GLY A 64 3.60 -5.91 22.76
C GLY A 64 2.20 -5.32 23.01
N GLU A 65 2.19 -4.10 23.51
CA GLU A 65 0.98 -3.29 23.52
C GLU A 65 0.67 -2.84 22.10
N SER A 66 -0.62 -2.74 21.78
CA SER A 66 -1.02 -2.08 20.55
C SER A 66 -0.77 -0.58 20.74
N VAL A 67 0.04 0.02 19.90
CA VAL A 67 0.32 1.47 19.95
C VAL A 67 -0.85 2.30 19.41
N CYS A 68 -1.82 1.65 18.78
CA CYS A 68 -2.98 2.31 18.20
C CYS A 68 -4.22 1.41 18.23
N ARG A 69 -5.38 2.04 18.14
CA ARG A 69 -6.66 1.41 17.86
C ARG A 69 -6.93 1.52 16.35
N VAL A 70 -7.25 0.40 15.71
CA VAL A 70 -7.61 0.39 14.28
C VAL A 70 -9.11 0.45 14.12
N GLU A 71 -9.60 1.48 13.43
CA GLU A 71 -10.99 1.71 13.07
C GLU A 71 -11.17 1.51 11.56
N PHE A 72 -12.10 0.62 11.18
CA PHE A 72 -12.40 0.33 9.79
C PHE A 72 -13.49 1.29 9.27
N VAL A 73 -13.27 1.80 8.05
CA VAL A 73 -14.19 2.69 7.35
C VAL A 73 -14.99 1.87 6.34
N ALA A 74 -16.30 2.09 6.24
CA ALA A 74 -17.21 1.55 5.19
C ALA A 74 -17.30 0.01 4.98
N TYR A 75 -16.51 -0.81 5.67
CA TYR A 75 -16.43 -2.26 5.46
C TYR A 75 -17.76 -3.05 5.63
N ARG A 76 -18.75 -2.50 6.29
CA ARG A 76 -19.93 -3.27 6.72
C ARG A 76 -20.97 -3.55 5.62
N LYS A 77 -20.92 -2.89 4.46
CA LYS A 77 -22.03 -2.92 3.48
C LYS A 77 -21.75 -3.70 2.19
N SER A 78 -20.48 -3.90 1.80
CA SER A 78 -20.16 -4.37 0.44
C SER A 78 -19.48 -5.73 0.34
N SER A 79 -19.02 -6.33 1.44
CA SER A 79 -18.25 -7.56 1.34
C SER A 79 -19.15 -8.79 1.11
N GLY A 80 -19.15 -9.32 -0.10
CA GLY A 80 -19.63 -10.67 -0.38
C GLY A 80 -18.77 -11.78 0.25
N LEU A 81 -17.92 -11.41 1.26
CA LEU A 81 -17.07 -12.31 2.01
C LEU A 81 -17.86 -13.06 3.08
N GLY A 82 -17.52 -14.34 3.24
CA GLY A 82 -18.01 -15.11 4.39
C GLY A 82 -17.44 -14.54 5.71
N SER A 83 -18.19 -14.68 6.81
CA SER A 83 -17.80 -14.13 8.14
C SER A 83 -16.37 -14.52 8.57
N ARG A 84 -15.90 -15.72 8.21
CA ARG A 84 -14.56 -16.21 8.54
C ARG A 84 -13.48 -15.43 7.80
N ASP A 85 -13.67 -15.21 6.48
CA ASP A 85 -12.73 -14.48 5.66
C ASP A 85 -12.71 -13.01 6.05
N GLN A 86 -13.87 -12.44 6.39
CA GLN A 86 -14.00 -11.11 6.93
C GLN A 86 -13.13 -10.90 8.17
N VAL A 87 -13.31 -11.77 9.19
CA VAL A 87 -12.53 -11.72 10.43
C VAL A 87 -11.03 -11.87 10.16
N ARG A 88 -10.65 -12.75 9.21
CA ARG A 88 -9.25 -12.91 8.80
C ARG A 88 -8.69 -11.62 8.21
N VAL A 89 -9.38 -11.04 7.22
CA VAL A 89 -8.97 -9.79 6.56
C VAL A 89 -8.83 -8.66 7.59
N GLU A 90 -9.82 -8.44 8.45
CA GLU A 90 -9.76 -7.42 9.51
C GLU A 90 -8.52 -7.56 10.40
N ASN A 91 -8.20 -8.80 10.82
CA ASN A 91 -7.04 -9.02 11.69
C ASN A 91 -5.70 -8.88 10.93
N LEU A 92 -5.64 -9.26 9.64
CA LEU A 92 -4.47 -9.00 8.79
C LEU A 92 -4.21 -7.50 8.64
N VAL A 93 -5.25 -6.74 8.31
CA VAL A 93 -5.15 -5.28 8.14
C VAL A 93 -4.78 -4.61 9.46
N ARG A 94 -5.42 -5.00 10.56
CA ARG A 94 -5.09 -4.51 11.90
C ARG A 94 -3.62 -4.72 12.23
N GLN A 95 -3.13 -5.95 12.05
CA GLN A 95 -1.73 -6.27 12.31
C GLN A 95 -0.80 -5.43 11.43
N ALA A 96 -1.05 -5.39 10.12
CA ALA A 96 -0.21 -4.67 9.18
C ALA A 96 -0.17 -3.16 9.44
N LEU A 97 -1.29 -2.56 9.84
CA LEU A 97 -1.35 -1.13 10.15
C LEU A 97 -0.68 -0.80 11.49
N GLU A 98 -0.91 -1.64 12.53
CA GLU A 98 -0.21 -1.50 13.82
C GLU A 98 1.31 -1.58 13.65
N GLU A 99 1.82 -2.53 12.85
CA GLU A 99 3.25 -2.69 12.57
C GLU A 99 3.82 -1.46 11.84
N ARG A 100 3.04 -0.86 10.92
CA ARG A 100 3.46 0.36 10.20
C ARG A 100 3.51 1.58 11.10
N VAL A 101 2.51 1.77 11.96
CA VAL A 101 2.49 2.87 12.93
C VAL A 101 3.66 2.75 13.93
N GLN A 102 3.93 1.54 14.45
CA GLN A 102 5.11 1.29 15.29
C GLN A 102 6.42 1.60 14.58
N LEU A 103 6.53 1.20 13.31
CA LEU A 103 7.71 1.47 12.51
C LEU A 103 7.87 2.98 12.23
N GLN A 104 6.78 3.66 11.92
CA GLN A 104 6.74 5.11 11.72
C GLN A 104 7.22 5.84 12.97
N GLU A 105 6.67 5.52 14.13
CA GLU A 105 7.09 6.07 15.41
C GLU A 105 8.58 5.84 15.69
N ARG A 106 9.06 4.63 15.45
CA ARG A 106 10.44 4.25 15.74
C ARG A 106 11.46 4.91 14.81
N VAL A 107 11.12 5.11 13.54
CA VAL A 107 12.04 5.66 12.52
C VAL A 107 11.94 7.18 12.41
N TYR A 108 10.73 7.73 12.49
CA TYR A 108 10.50 9.16 12.28
C TYR A 108 10.19 9.93 13.58
N GLY A 109 9.93 9.20 14.68
CA GLY A 109 9.43 9.77 15.94
C GLY A 109 7.92 9.89 15.98
N LEU A 110 7.40 10.27 17.14
CA LEU A 110 5.99 10.65 17.29
C LEU A 110 5.74 11.90 16.44
N HIS A 111 4.86 11.77 15.48
CA HIS A 111 4.42 12.90 14.69
C HIS A 111 3.23 13.58 15.36
N ASP A 112 3.18 14.90 15.18
CA ASP A 112 1.97 15.67 15.36
C ASP A 112 0.83 15.04 14.54
N GLU A 113 -0.39 15.42 14.83
CA GLU A 113 -1.60 14.93 14.16
C GLU A 113 -1.39 14.79 12.65
N LEU A 114 -1.82 13.64 12.11
CA LEU A 114 -1.70 13.32 10.69
C LEU A 114 -2.31 14.43 9.84
N ASP A 115 -1.52 15.11 8.99
CA ASP A 115 -2.01 16.10 8.02
C ASP A 115 -2.72 15.40 6.84
N PHE A 116 -3.76 14.65 7.17
CA PHE A 116 -4.58 13.93 6.24
C PHE A 116 -6.04 14.43 6.35
N PRO A 117 -6.73 14.68 5.23
CA PRO A 117 -8.07 15.28 5.23
C PRO A 117 -9.17 14.27 5.60
N VAL A 118 -9.14 13.74 6.84
CA VAL A 118 -10.14 12.79 7.33
C VAL A 118 -11.54 13.39 7.24
N ARG A 119 -12.43 12.74 6.45
CA ARG A 119 -13.83 13.14 6.26
C ARG A 119 -14.03 14.64 6.05
N ARG A 120 -13.08 15.27 5.36
CA ARG A 120 -13.03 16.72 5.16
C ARG A 120 -14.07 17.22 4.17
N PHE A 121 -14.36 16.44 3.13
CA PHE A 121 -15.19 16.88 2.01
C PHE A 121 -16.64 16.44 2.23
N ALA A 122 -17.53 17.40 2.48
CA ALA A 122 -18.96 17.15 2.61
C ALA A 122 -19.57 16.84 1.24
N VAL A 123 -20.36 15.76 1.16
CA VAL A 123 -20.92 15.24 -0.09
C VAL A 123 -22.39 14.91 0.12
N ASP A 124 -23.27 15.72 -0.48
CA ASP A 124 -24.71 15.55 -0.49
C ASP A 124 -25.22 14.99 -1.83
N THR A 125 -24.42 15.16 -2.90
CA THR A 125 -24.71 14.72 -4.27
C THR A 125 -23.49 14.06 -4.91
N LEU A 126 -23.68 13.32 -6.02
CA LEU A 126 -22.55 12.77 -6.78
C LEU A 126 -21.68 13.86 -7.43
N GLU A 127 -22.24 15.04 -7.68
CA GLU A 127 -21.45 16.18 -8.19
C GLU A 127 -20.55 16.78 -7.09
N ASP A 128 -20.95 16.68 -5.83
CA ASP A 128 -20.07 17.04 -4.72
C ASP A 128 -18.88 16.08 -4.59
N ALA A 129 -19.09 14.79 -4.86
CA ALA A 129 -17.99 13.81 -4.89
C ALA A 129 -16.99 14.11 -6.04
N GLU A 130 -17.49 14.61 -7.17
CA GLU A 130 -16.64 15.10 -8.26
C GLU A 130 -15.79 16.28 -7.83
N ARG A 131 -16.41 17.32 -7.22
CA ARG A 131 -15.71 18.49 -6.70
C ARG A 131 -14.71 18.12 -5.61
N ALA A 132 -15.09 17.22 -4.71
CA ALA A 132 -14.18 16.73 -3.68
C ALA A 132 -12.90 16.10 -4.25
N ALA A 133 -12.98 15.41 -5.39
CA ALA A 133 -11.80 14.89 -6.07
C ALA A 133 -10.93 15.99 -6.68
N GLU A 134 -11.53 17.04 -7.25
CA GLU A 134 -10.82 18.21 -7.76
C GLU A 134 -10.14 18.97 -6.61
N ASP A 135 -10.86 19.21 -5.51
CA ASP A 135 -10.31 19.84 -4.29
C ASP A 135 -9.16 19.01 -3.67
N MET A 136 -9.30 17.68 -3.69
CA MET A 136 -8.25 16.77 -3.24
C MET A 136 -7.00 16.86 -4.11
N ARG A 137 -7.16 16.93 -5.43
CA ARG A 137 -6.04 17.14 -6.36
C ARG A 137 -5.35 18.48 -6.12
N ALA A 138 -6.13 19.54 -5.87
CA ALA A 138 -5.60 20.86 -5.54
C ALA A 138 -4.84 20.83 -4.19
N LEU A 139 -5.42 20.23 -3.15
CA LEU A 139 -4.81 20.08 -1.83
C LEU A 139 -3.47 19.34 -1.88
N TRP A 140 -3.38 18.30 -2.71
CA TRP A 140 -2.16 17.49 -2.86
C TRP A 140 -1.22 17.98 -3.97
N ASN A 141 -1.56 19.09 -4.65
CA ASN A 141 -0.79 19.66 -5.76
C ASN A 141 -0.54 18.65 -6.90
N LEU A 142 -1.54 17.85 -7.25
CA LEU A 142 -1.43 16.82 -8.30
C LEU A 142 -1.60 17.39 -9.72
N GLY A 143 -2.04 18.63 -9.86
CA GLY A 143 -2.37 19.20 -11.16
C GLY A 143 -3.56 18.52 -11.84
N SER A 144 -3.70 18.72 -13.16
CA SER A 144 -4.76 18.10 -13.98
C SER A 144 -4.31 16.85 -14.72
N ASP A 145 -3.01 16.61 -14.84
CA ASP A 145 -2.45 15.47 -15.57
C ASP A 145 -2.78 14.13 -14.94
N PRO A 146 -2.82 13.03 -15.72
CA PRO A 146 -2.97 11.69 -15.17
C PRO A 146 -1.91 11.37 -14.12
N ILE A 147 -2.32 10.76 -13.00
CA ILE A 147 -1.41 10.37 -11.93
C ILE A 147 -0.54 9.21 -12.43
N GLY A 148 0.77 9.37 -12.49
CA GLY A 148 1.71 8.34 -12.97
C GLY A 148 1.83 7.14 -12.03
N ASN A 149 1.87 7.40 -10.71
CA ASN A 149 1.95 6.38 -9.67
C ASN A 149 1.05 6.79 -8.49
N LEU A 150 -0.12 6.19 -8.39
CA LEU A 150 -1.08 6.49 -7.31
C LEU A 150 -0.59 5.98 -5.96
N VAL A 151 -0.01 4.77 -5.94
CA VAL A 151 0.54 4.18 -4.72
C VAL A 151 1.60 5.10 -4.11
N GLY A 152 2.53 5.61 -4.93
CA GLY A 152 3.54 6.57 -4.48
C GLY A 152 2.93 7.85 -3.93
N VAL A 153 1.92 8.42 -4.60
CA VAL A 153 1.20 9.60 -4.12
C VAL A 153 0.55 9.36 -2.76
N LEU A 154 -0.10 8.21 -2.57
CA LEU A 154 -0.72 7.86 -1.29
C LEU A 154 0.31 7.72 -0.17
N GLU A 155 1.39 6.99 -0.43
CA GLU A 155 2.45 6.77 0.55
C GLU A 155 3.19 8.06 0.94
N ASP A 156 3.40 8.98 -0.01
CA ASP A 156 4.02 10.29 0.25
C ASP A 156 3.11 11.21 1.09
N ARG A 157 1.81 10.88 1.18
CA ARG A 157 0.82 11.57 2.02
C ARG A 157 0.46 10.79 3.29
N GLN A 158 1.31 9.86 3.70
CA GLN A 158 1.16 9.04 4.91
C GLN A 158 -0.10 8.15 4.90
N VAL A 159 -0.60 7.81 3.70
CA VAL A 159 -1.63 6.79 3.52
C VAL A 159 -0.92 5.47 3.21
N HIS A 160 -0.96 4.54 4.14
CA HIS A 160 -0.34 3.24 3.96
C HIS A 160 -1.11 2.42 2.93
N VAL A 161 -0.47 2.07 1.82
CA VAL A 161 -1.02 1.09 0.88
C VAL A 161 -0.61 -0.30 1.33
N ILE A 162 -1.62 -1.15 1.59
CA ILE A 162 -1.42 -2.51 2.11
C ILE A 162 -2.00 -3.51 1.13
N GLU A 163 -1.18 -4.44 0.66
CA GLU A 163 -1.64 -5.56 -0.15
C GLU A 163 -1.74 -6.83 0.70
N ILE A 164 -2.89 -7.49 0.63
CA ILE A 164 -3.15 -8.74 1.35
C ILE A 164 -3.58 -9.87 0.42
N ASP A 165 -3.28 -11.10 0.82
CA ASP A 165 -3.84 -12.28 0.19
C ASP A 165 -5.26 -12.50 0.70
N ALA A 166 -6.24 -12.23 -0.15
CA ALA A 166 -7.65 -12.30 0.15
C ALA A 166 -8.43 -13.01 -0.97
N PRO A 167 -9.65 -13.55 -0.70
CA PRO A 167 -10.51 -14.13 -1.74
C PRO A 167 -10.83 -13.15 -2.86
N GLU A 168 -11.15 -13.66 -4.07
CA GLU A 168 -11.49 -12.82 -5.25
C GLU A 168 -12.62 -11.81 -5.01
N LYS A 169 -13.51 -12.09 -4.07
CA LYS A 169 -14.63 -11.20 -3.71
C LYS A 169 -14.24 -10.01 -2.84
N PHE A 170 -12.98 -9.96 -2.41
CA PHE A 170 -12.43 -8.82 -1.68
C PHE A 170 -11.86 -7.81 -2.66
N ASP A 171 -12.42 -6.63 -2.71
CA ASP A 171 -11.97 -5.54 -3.56
C ASP A 171 -11.03 -4.59 -2.83
N GLY A 172 -11.39 -4.18 -1.62
CA GLY A 172 -10.61 -3.28 -0.79
C GLY A 172 -11.22 -3.04 0.58
N ILE A 173 -10.52 -2.31 1.42
CA ILE A 173 -10.97 -1.79 2.70
C ILE A 173 -10.08 -0.62 3.11
N SER A 174 -10.65 0.34 3.81
CA SER A 174 -9.90 1.44 4.41
C SER A 174 -9.99 1.43 5.94
N ALA A 175 -8.95 1.93 6.59
CA ALA A 175 -8.87 1.97 8.03
C ALA A 175 -8.05 3.16 8.53
N PHE A 176 -8.35 3.59 9.76
CA PHE A 176 -7.55 4.55 10.50
C PHE A 176 -6.86 3.88 11.68
N ALA A 177 -5.65 4.32 11.97
CA ALA A 177 -4.97 4.09 13.23
C ALA A 177 -5.18 5.30 14.12
N LEU A 178 -5.69 5.09 15.32
CA LEU A 178 -6.02 6.13 16.30
C LEU A 178 -5.26 5.88 17.59
N ASP A 179 -4.80 6.92 18.26
CA ASP A 179 -4.29 6.82 19.63
C ASP A 179 -5.45 6.69 20.65
N ASP A 180 -5.10 6.68 21.93
CA ASP A 180 -6.08 6.56 23.01
C ASP A 180 -6.95 7.84 23.15
N GLU A 181 -6.47 8.99 22.70
CA GLU A 181 -7.17 10.27 22.64
C GLU A 181 -8.06 10.42 21.38
N GLY A 182 -7.98 9.49 20.44
CA GLY A 182 -8.73 9.50 19.19
C GLY A 182 -8.10 10.33 18.08
N ARG A 183 -6.82 10.74 18.21
CA ARG A 183 -6.07 11.41 17.15
C ARG A 183 -5.65 10.37 16.09
N HIS A 184 -5.64 10.79 14.84
CA HIS A 184 -5.26 9.94 13.73
C HIS A 184 -3.73 9.85 13.62
N LEU A 185 -3.19 8.64 13.78
CA LEU A 185 -1.76 8.34 13.65
C LEU A 185 -1.39 7.87 12.23
N GLY A 186 -2.36 7.39 11.47
CA GLY A 186 -2.17 6.93 10.11
C GLY A 186 -3.48 6.54 9.46
N ALA A 187 -3.51 6.56 8.13
CA ALA A 187 -4.58 6.02 7.31
C ALA A 187 -4.05 4.85 6.47
N ALA A 188 -4.92 3.88 6.17
CA ALA A 188 -4.58 2.79 5.28
C ALA A 188 -5.66 2.57 4.23
N VAL A 189 -5.25 2.30 3.01
CA VAL A 189 -6.07 1.74 1.93
C VAL A 189 -5.50 0.38 1.56
N VAL A 190 -6.37 -0.61 1.52
CA VAL A 190 -5.97 -2.01 1.39
C VAL A 190 -6.56 -2.60 0.12
N SER A 191 -5.74 -3.27 -0.66
CA SER A 191 -6.17 -3.99 -1.86
C SER A 191 -5.79 -5.46 -1.79
N ARG A 192 -6.43 -6.26 -2.64
CA ARG A 192 -6.04 -7.65 -2.83
C ARG A 192 -4.79 -7.72 -3.70
N ARG A 193 -3.85 -8.57 -3.32
CA ARG A 193 -2.65 -8.85 -4.10
C ARG A 193 -2.99 -9.48 -5.47
N GLY A 194 -2.23 -9.12 -6.50
CA GLY A 194 -2.38 -9.67 -7.85
C GLY A 194 -3.58 -9.15 -8.63
N VAL A 195 -4.17 -8.03 -8.23
CA VAL A 195 -5.16 -7.30 -9.03
C VAL A 195 -4.42 -6.54 -10.13
N PRO A 196 -4.88 -6.56 -11.40
CA PRO A 196 -4.31 -5.73 -12.46
C PRO A 196 -4.28 -4.25 -12.07
N GLY A 197 -3.23 -3.52 -12.49
CA GLY A 197 -2.96 -2.16 -12.06
C GLY A 197 -4.08 -1.17 -12.33
N ASP A 198 -4.79 -1.32 -13.45
CA ASP A 198 -5.94 -0.50 -13.82
C ASP A 198 -7.14 -0.65 -12.85
N ARG A 199 -7.30 -1.82 -12.22
CA ARG A 199 -8.30 -2.06 -11.18
C ARG A 199 -7.78 -1.69 -9.81
N GLN A 200 -6.53 -2.05 -9.50
CA GLN A 200 -5.87 -1.67 -8.26
C GLN A 200 -6.00 -0.16 -8.03
N ARG A 201 -5.68 0.65 -9.04
CA ARG A 201 -5.73 2.12 -8.95
C ARG A 201 -7.14 2.64 -8.61
N LEU A 202 -8.17 2.14 -9.33
CA LEU A 202 -9.53 2.55 -9.04
C LEU A 202 -9.99 2.11 -7.64
N ASN A 203 -9.64 0.87 -7.24
CA ASN A 203 -9.97 0.38 -5.90
C ASN A 203 -9.29 1.25 -4.82
N LEU A 204 -8.00 1.57 -4.97
CA LEU A 204 -7.30 2.44 -4.01
C LEU A 204 -7.88 3.85 -3.95
N ALA A 205 -8.23 4.43 -5.10
CA ALA A 205 -8.87 5.74 -5.16
C ALA A 205 -10.29 5.73 -4.55
N HIS A 206 -11.03 4.63 -4.73
CA HIS A 206 -12.32 4.40 -4.10
C HIS A 206 -12.21 4.29 -2.57
N GLU A 207 -11.26 3.48 -2.07
CA GLU A 207 -11.00 3.36 -0.64
C GLU A 207 -10.51 4.68 -0.02
N LEU A 208 -9.73 5.46 -0.75
CA LEU A 208 -9.38 6.82 -0.35
C LEU A 208 -10.64 7.69 -0.22
N GLY A 209 -11.58 7.57 -1.16
CA GLY A 209 -12.87 8.26 -1.10
C GLY A 209 -13.60 8.02 0.22
N HIS A 210 -13.67 6.78 0.70
CA HIS A 210 -14.28 6.46 1.99
C HIS A 210 -13.61 7.16 3.18
N THR A 211 -12.31 7.42 3.11
CA THR A 211 -11.56 8.07 4.20
C THR A 211 -11.71 9.59 4.21
N VAL A 212 -11.83 10.23 3.05
CA VAL A 212 -11.81 11.70 2.92
C VAL A 212 -13.19 12.33 2.78
N LEU A 213 -14.20 11.55 2.32
CA LEU A 213 -15.55 12.05 2.13
C LEU A 213 -16.37 11.95 3.43
N LYS A 214 -17.17 13.00 3.69
CA LYS A 214 -18.25 12.98 4.67
C LYS A 214 -19.56 12.93 3.90
N ILE A 215 -20.08 11.73 3.70
CA ILE A 215 -21.21 11.45 2.83
C ILE A 215 -22.51 11.56 3.63
N ALA A 216 -23.51 12.23 3.08
CA ALA A 216 -24.86 12.33 3.68
C ALA A 216 -25.56 10.97 3.69
N ASP A 217 -26.33 10.68 4.73
CA ASP A 217 -27.03 9.39 4.91
C ASP A 217 -27.99 9.02 3.75
N ALA A 218 -28.51 10.03 3.04
CA ALA A 218 -29.40 9.84 1.91
C ALA A 218 -28.69 9.45 0.60
N LEU A 219 -27.38 9.65 0.51
CA LEU A 219 -26.60 9.34 -0.68
C LEU A 219 -25.98 7.94 -0.58
N ASP A 220 -25.97 7.24 -1.71
CA ASP A 220 -25.30 5.95 -1.82
C ASP A 220 -23.77 6.13 -1.69
N GLU A 221 -23.24 5.68 -0.57
CA GLU A 221 -21.83 5.83 -0.19
C GLU A 221 -20.88 5.21 -1.21
N GLU A 222 -21.20 4.02 -1.71
CA GLU A 222 -20.41 3.32 -2.71
C GLU A 222 -20.35 4.10 -4.03
N LYS A 223 -21.50 4.64 -4.48
CA LYS A 223 -21.55 5.46 -5.71
C LYS A 223 -20.75 6.75 -5.56
N ALA A 224 -20.81 7.39 -4.39
CA ALA A 224 -20.05 8.60 -4.11
C ALA A 224 -18.54 8.32 -4.12
N ALA A 225 -18.08 7.23 -3.45
CA ALA A 225 -16.67 6.83 -3.43
C ALA A 225 -16.16 6.44 -4.83
N PHE A 226 -16.96 5.70 -5.64
CA PHE A 226 -16.58 5.42 -7.03
C PHE A 226 -16.53 6.67 -7.89
N ARG A 227 -17.48 7.63 -7.69
CA ARG A 227 -17.46 8.90 -8.42
C ARG A 227 -16.20 9.69 -8.10
N PHE A 228 -15.86 9.79 -6.82
CA PHE A 228 -14.63 10.41 -6.35
C PHE A 228 -13.40 9.74 -6.97
N GLY A 229 -13.27 8.42 -6.86
CA GLY A 229 -12.12 7.67 -7.39
C GLY A 229 -11.94 7.85 -8.90
N GLY A 230 -13.03 7.79 -9.65
CA GLY A 230 -13.02 8.05 -11.10
C GLY A 230 -12.61 9.48 -11.45
N ALA A 231 -13.08 10.48 -10.71
CA ALA A 231 -12.75 11.88 -10.90
C ALA A 231 -11.30 12.20 -10.48
N LEU A 232 -10.81 11.57 -9.41
CA LEU A 232 -9.43 11.70 -8.96
C LEU A 232 -8.43 11.21 -10.02
N LEU A 233 -8.71 10.07 -10.66
CA LEU A 233 -7.82 9.45 -11.65
C LEU A 233 -7.97 10.04 -13.05
N ALA A 234 -9.17 10.47 -13.42
CA ALA A 234 -9.50 11.05 -14.71
C ALA A 234 -10.29 12.36 -14.52
N PRO A 235 -9.61 13.49 -14.20
CA PRO A 235 -10.26 14.78 -13.94
C PRO A 235 -11.15 15.20 -15.11
N ARG A 236 -12.31 15.79 -14.81
CA ARG A 236 -13.35 16.16 -15.80
C ARG A 236 -12.77 16.88 -17.02
N ARG A 237 -12.02 17.95 -16.79
CA ARG A 237 -11.48 18.80 -17.86
C ARG A 237 -10.55 18.00 -18.76
N GLU A 238 -9.49 17.45 -18.21
CA GLU A 238 -8.47 16.68 -18.95
C GLU A 238 -9.09 15.48 -19.69
N PHE A 239 -10.01 14.77 -19.03
CA PHE A 239 -10.69 13.64 -19.64
C PHE A 239 -11.62 14.05 -20.79
N THR A 240 -12.37 15.16 -20.63
CA THR A 240 -13.26 15.68 -21.68
C THR A 240 -12.47 16.26 -22.85
N ASP A 241 -11.34 16.93 -22.58
CA ASP A 241 -10.46 17.48 -23.63
C ASP A 241 -9.87 16.34 -24.49
N GLU A 242 -9.55 15.19 -23.88
CA GLU A 242 -9.02 14.01 -24.57
C GLU A 242 -10.09 13.24 -25.36
N VAL A 243 -11.25 12.99 -24.75
CA VAL A 243 -12.31 12.11 -25.31
C VAL A 243 -13.27 12.89 -26.20
N GLY A 244 -13.48 14.17 -25.92
CA GLY A 244 -14.52 15.01 -26.50
C GLY A 244 -15.79 15.07 -25.65
N ALA A 245 -16.59 16.11 -25.84
CA ALA A 245 -17.75 16.40 -24.98
C ALA A 245 -18.97 15.47 -25.21
N ARG A 246 -19.10 14.88 -26.41
CA ARG A 246 -20.19 13.93 -26.73
C ARG A 246 -19.73 12.91 -27.75
N ARG A 247 -20.06 11.65 -27.51
CA ARG A 247 -19.69 10.53 -28.36
C ARG A 247 -20.89 9.58 -28.57
N SER A 248 -21.13 9.17 -29.80
CA SER A 248 -22.08 8.11 -30.15
C SER A 248 -21.39 6.75 -30.31
N TYR A 249 -20.08 6.75 -30.46
CA TYR A 249 -19.23 5.56 -30.64
C TYR A 249 -17.87 5.78 -30.01
N VAL A 250 -17.31 4.73 -29.44
CA VAL A 250 -15.94 4.69 -28.87
C VAL A 250 -15.24 3.45 -29.43
N ASP A 251 -14.09 3.65 -30.04
CA ASP A 251 -13.30 2.56 -30.62
C ASP A 251 -12.53 1.79 -29.55
N LEU A 252 -12.35 0.47 -29.74
CA LEU A 252 -11.62 -0.35 -28.80
C LEU A 252 -10.16 0.06 -28.67
N GLY A 253 -9.51 0.42 -29.79
CA GLY A 253 -8.12 0.91 -29.78
C GLY A 253 -7.98 2.22 -29.01
N GLU A 254 -8.98 3.12 -29.15
CA GLU A 254 -9.04 4.36 -28.35
C GLU A 254 -9.19 4.06 -26.87
N LEU A 255 -10.06 3.12 -26.47
CA LEU A 255 -10.18 2.70 -25.07
C LEU A 255 -8.86 2.14 -24.50
N GLN A 256 -8.09 1.40 -25.30
CA GLN A 256 -6.77 0.91 -24.89
C GLN A 256 -5.75 2.04 -24.69
N LEU A 257 -5.79 3.07 -25.52
CA LEU A 257 -4.93 4.26 -25.34
C LEU A 257 -5.31 5.04 -24.08
N LEU A 258 -6.60 5.29 -23.88
CA LEU A 258 -7.12 5.95 -22.68
C LEU A 258 -6.82 5.16 -21.41
N LYS A 259 -6.90 3.82 -21.47
CA LYS A 259 -6.52 2.92 -20.37
C LYS A 259 -5.07 3.14 -19.95
N ARG A 260 -4.14 3.23 -20.90
CA ARG A 260 -2.73 3.50 -20.62
C ARG A 260 -2.51 4.91 -20.08
N LYS A 261 -3.23 5.91 -20.64
CA LYS A 261 -3.11 7.31 -20.22
C LYS A 261 -3.60 7.53 -18.80
N PHE A 262 -4.82 7.10 -18.47
CA PHE A 262 -5.47 7.36 -17.19
C PHE A 262 -5.27 6.25 -16.14
N GLY A 263 -4.76 5.09 -16.55
CA GLY A 263 -4.56 3.95 -15.65
C GLY A 263 -5.86 3.36 -15.13
N LEU A 264 -6.93 3.40 -15.92
CA LEU A 264 -8.26 2.89 -15.59
C LEU A 264 -8.66 1.74 -16.51
N SER A 265 -9.42 0.77 -16.01
CA SER A 265 -9.99 -0.29 -16.85
C SER A 265 -10.95 0.28 -17.90
N MET A 266 -11.16 -0.43 -19.01
CA MET A 266 -12.08 0.00 -20.06
C MET A 266 -13.50 0.21 -19.51
N GLN A 267 -13.93 -0.68 -18.61
CA GLN A 267 -15.23 -0.51 -17.94
C GLN A 267 -15.27 0.77 -17.09
N ALA A 268 -14.20 1.09 -16.39
CA ALA A 268 -14.10 2.31 -15.59
C ALA A 268 -14.09 3.58 -16.46
N LEU A 269 -13.38 3.54 -17.60
CA LEU A 269 -13.36 4.63 -18.57
C LEU A 269 -14.75 4.88 -19.17
N LEU A 270 -15.46 3.82 -19.58
CA LEU A 270 -16.83 3.92 -20.07
C LEU A 270 -17.79 4.43 -18.98
N ARG A 271 -17.61 3.99 -17.74
CA ARG A 271 -18.32 4.53 -16.58
C ARG A 271 -18.06 6.03 -16.43
N ARG A 272 -16.79 6.44 -16.55
CA ARG A 272 -16.39 7.85 -16.48
C ARG A 272 -17.02 8.68 -17.60
N MET A 273 -17.04 8.17 -18.84
CA MET A 273 -17.71 8.83 -19.98
C MET A 273 -19.21 9.01 -19.72
N ARG A 274 -19.88 8.00 -19.16
CA ARG A 274 -21.28 8.09 -18.78
C ARG A 274 -21.51 9.12 -17.67
N ASP A 275 -20.67 9.10 -16.64
CA ASP A 275 -20.76 9.99 -15.49
C ASP A 275 -20.55 11.48 -15.86
N LEU A 276 -19.91 11.73 -17.01
CA LEU A 276 -19.69 13.05 -17.60
C LEU A 276 -20.67 13.37 -18.76
N ASP A 277 -21.69 12.54 -18.99
CA ASP A 277 -22.65 12.67 -20.09
C ASP A 277 -22.02 12.68 -21.49
N ILE A 278 -20.79 12.16 -21.64
CA ILE A 278 -20.10 12.01 -22.93
C ILE A 278 -20.77 10.91 -23.76
N ILE A 279 -21.17 9.80 -23.12
CA ILE A 279 -21.96 8.72 -23.70
C ILE A 279 -23.26 8.57 -22.93
N ASN A 280 -24.32 8.08 -23.58
CA ASN A 280 -25.59 7.84 -22.93
C ASN A 280 -25.62 6.51 -22.16
N GLU A 281 -26.59 6.38 -21.25
CA GLU A 281 -26.79 5.21 -20.40
C GLU A 281 -26.97 3.90 -21.22
N GLY A 282 -27.75 3.94 -22.30
CA GLY A 282 -28.00 2.76 -23.14
C GLY A 282 -26.74 2.22 -23.80
N TYR A 283 -25.86 3.11 -24.29
CA TYR A 283 -24.57 2.74 -24.87
C TYR A 283 -23.61 2.18 -23.81
N TYR A 284 -23.59 2.76 -22.62
CA TYR A 284 -22.83 2.22 -21.49
C TYR A 284 -23.30 0.81 -21.09
N GLN A 285 -24.62 0.62 -20.97
CA GLN A 285 -25.19 -0.71 -20.64
C GLN A 285 -24.84 -1.76 -21.68
N GLN A 286 -24.89 -1.41 -22.98
CA GLN A 286 -24.48 -2.33 -24.05
C GLN A 286 -23.02 -2.76 -23.90
N TRP A 287 -22.12 -1.81 -23.61
CA TRP A 287 -20.72 -2.13 -23.31
C TRP A 287 -20.55 -3.05 -22.09
N CYS A 288 -21.32 -2.84 -21.04
CA CYS A 288 -21.29 -3.72 -19.85
C CYS A 288 -21.68 -5.17 -20.20
N ILE A 289 -22.67 -5.34 -21.09
CA ILE A 289 -23.08 -6.66 -21.60
C ILE A 289 -21.94 -7.29 -22.42
N ASP A 290 -21.35 -6.52 -23.32
CA ASP A 290 -20.28 -7.01 -24.19
C ASP A 290 -19.01 -7.36 -23.41
N ILE A 291 -18.57 -6.54 -22.45
CA ILE A 291 -17.48 -6.81 -21.53
C ILE A 291 -17.72 -8.12 -20.77
N ASN A 292 -18.95 -8.34 -20.32
CA ASN A 292 -19.33 -9.56 -19.61
C ASN A 292 -19.25 -10.80 -20.53
N ARG A 293 -19.79 -10.67 -21.76
CA ARG A 293 -19.79 -11.74 -22.77
C ARG A 293 -18.37 -12.13 -23.21
N MET A 294 -17.46 -11.14 -23.31
CA MET A 294 -16.06 -11.34 -23.66
C MET A 294 -15.18 -11.83 -22.50
N GLY A 295 -15.74 -11.95 -21.29
CA GLY A 295 -14.98 -12.34 -20.10
C GLY A 295 -14.03 -11.27 -19.56
N TRP A 296 -14.08 -10.04 -20.06
CA TRP A 296 -13.15 -8.96 -19.73
C TRP A 296 -13.30 -8.43 -18.30
N ARG A 297 -14.33 -8.84 -17.60
CA ARG A 297 -14.39 -8.62 -16.16
C ARG A 297 -13.25 -9.27 -15.38
N ARG A 298 -12.63 -10.33 -15.93
CA ARG A 298 -11.50 -11.02 -15.31
C ARG A 298 -10.21 -10.76 -16.08
N ASP A 299 -10.26 -10.86 -17.38
CA ASP A 299 -9.11 -10.81 -18.26
C ASP A 299 -9.33 -9.76 -19.34
N GLU A 300 -9.15 -8.51 -18.97
CA GLU A 300 -9.33 -7.37 -19.86
C GLU A 300 -8.07 -7.18 -20.72
N PRO A 301 -8.21 -6.91 -22.05
CA PRO A 301 -7.06 -6.66 -22.91
C PRO A 301 -6.17 -5.53 -22.44
N ALA A 302 -4.88 -5.64 -22.70
CA ALA A 302 -3.86 -4.63 -22.34
C ALA A 302 -3.87 -4.32 -20.83
N ALA A 303 -3.93 -5.36 -19.98
CA ALA A 303 -3.81 -5.21 -18.53
C ALA A 303 -2.55 -4.42 -18.16
N LEU A 304 -2.68 -3.52 -17.19
CA LEU A 304 -1.57 -2.74 -16.67
C LEU A 304 -0.91 -3.50 -15.50
N PRO A 305 0.42 -3.41 -15.36
CA PRO A 305 1.08 -3.97 -14.20
C PRO A 305 0.59 -3.25 -12.92
N PRO A 306 0.44 -3.94 -11.79
CA PRO A 306 0.13 -3.31 -10.52
C PRO A 306 1.26 -2.39 -10.08
N GLU A 307 0.90 -1.34 -9.36
CA GLU A 307 1.85 -0.48 -8.67
C GLU A 307 2.24 -1.12 -7.33
N GLU A 308 3.54 -1.13 -7.01
CA GLU A 308 4.06 -1.81 -5.83
C GLU A 308 4.22 -0.82 -4.65
N PRO A 309 3.65 -1.11 -3.45
CA PRO A 309 3.88 -0.32 -2.26
C PRO A 309 5.34 -0.41 -1.82
N GLN A 310 6.00 0.73 -1.64
CA GLN A 310 7.42 0.82 -1.30
C GLN A 310 7.69 1.41 0.09
N TRP A 311 6.69 2.01 0.73
CA TRP A 311 6.85 2.70 2.00
C TRP A 311 7.50 1.81 3.08
N LEU A 312 7.04 0.57 3.22
CA LEU A 312 7.57 -0.36 4.23
C LEU A 312 9.06 -0.64 3.99
N GLN A 313 9.43 -0.97 2.75
CA GLN A 313 10.82 -1.24 2.39
C GLN A 313 11.70 -0.01 2.58
N ARG A 314 11.27 1.15 2.07
CA ARG A 314 12.01 2.43 2.22
C ARG A 314 12.22 2.78 3.69
N THR A 315 11.19 2.64 4.52
CA THR A 315 11.25 2.98 5.95
C THR A 315 12.15 2.02 6.73
N LEU A 316 12.09 0.72 6.44
CA LEU A 316 12.97 -0.27 7.07
C LEU A 316 14.45 -0.04 6.69
N LEU A 317 14.75 0.16 5.41
CA LEU A 317 16.10 0.46 4.95
C LEU A 317 16.64 1.75 5.58
N ARG A 318 15.80 2.80 5.66
CA ARG A 318 16.16 4.04 6.35
C ARG A 318 16.41 3.81 7.84
N GLY A 319 15.52 3.10 8.53
CA GLY A 319 15.68 2.80 9.96
C GLY A 319 16.95 2.00 10.27
N ILE A 320 17.35 1.07 9.39
CA ILE A 320 18.61 0.35 9.49
C ILE A 320 19.80 1.29 9.27
N ALA A 321 19.76 2.12 8.23
CA ALA A 321 20.81 3.07 7.91
C ALA A 321 21.03 4.11 9.03
N GLU A 322 19.97 4.55 9.69
CA GLU A 322 20.01 5.50 10.80
C GLU A 322 20.28 4.84 12.16
N GLY A 323 20.32 3.50 12.22
CA GLY A 323 20.56 2.72 13.45
C GLY A 323 19.35 2.66 14.39
N ALA A 324 18.17 3.05 13.94
CA ALA A 324 16.91 2.89 14.65
C ALA A 324 16.41 1.43 14.65
N LEU A 325 16.84 0.65 13.66
CA LEU A 325 16.52 -0.77 13.49
C LEU A 325 17.79 -1.59 13.29
N THR A 326 17.75 -2.85 13.72
CA THR A 326 18.77 -3.83 13.34
C THR A 326 18.43 -4.46 11.99
N ALA A 327 19.43 -4.95 11.25
CA ALA A 327 19.19 -5.66 9.99
C ALA A 327 18.30 -6.92 10.19
N GLU A 328 18.44 -7.63 11.31
CA GLU A 328 17.61 -8.80 11.65
C GLU A 328 16.14 -8.43 11.85
N GLU A 329 15.85 -7.25 12.42
CA GLU A 329 14.49 -6.75 12.51
C GLU A 329 13.92 -6.44 11.13
N GLY A 330 14.71 -5.78 10.27
CA GLY A 330 14.33 -5.49 8.89
C GLY A 330 14.06 -6.76 8.07
N LYS A 331 14.95 -7.73 8.11
CA LYS A 331 14.79 -9.04 7.45
C LYS A 331 13.48 -9.73 7.90
N THR A 332 13.22 -9.70 9.19
CA THR A 332 12.01 -10.34 9.76
C THR A 332 10.72 -9.66 9.27
N MET A 333 10.72 -8.33 9.17
CA MET A 333 9.54 -7.55 8.76
C MET A 333 9.29 -7.60 7.26
N LEU A 334 10.35 -7.63 6.43
CA LEU A 334 10.22 -7.73 4.97
C LEU A 334 9.96 -9.16 4.50
N GLY A 335 10.35 -10.16 5.30
CA GLY A 335 10.37 -11.55 4.84
C GLY A 335 11.39 -11.80 3.71
N MET A 336 12.37 -10.90 3.55
CA MET A 336 13.39 -10.95 2.52
C MET A 336 14.78 -10.91 3.14
N GLU A 337 15.75 -11.55 2.49
CA GLU A 337 17.17 -11.35 2.82
C GLU A 337 17.58 -9.93 2.42
N ILE A 338 18.03 -9.14 3.39
CA ILE A 338 18.73 -7.89 3.11
C ILE A 338 20.18 -8.28 2.90
N GLU A 339 20.67 -8.13 1.67
CA GLU A 339 22.06 -8.47 1.36
C GLU A 339 23.03 -7.68 2.26
N ASP A 340 23.95 -8.41 2.92
CA ASP A 340 24.90 -7.83 3.88
C ASP A 340 25.93 -6.86 3.22
N GLY A 341 26.05 -6.88 1.90
CA GLY A 341 26.94 -5.98 1.14
C GLY A 341 26.60 -4.51 1.31
N GLU A 342 25.32 -4.13 1.21
CA GLU A 342 24.88 -2.74 1.40
C GLU A 342 25.03 -2.26 2.85
N ARG A 343 24.92 -3.18 3.81
CA ARG A 343 25.09 -2.89 5.24
C ARG A 343 26.53 -2.58 5.60
N LEU A 344 27.46 -3.34 5.04
CA LEU A 344 28.91 -3.10 5.26
C LEU A 344 29.30 -1.72 4.73
N GLU A 345 28.83 -1.32 3.56
CA GLU A 345 29.09 0.00 3.00
C GLU A 345 28.48 1.14 3.85
N ALA A 346 27.25 1.00 4.34
CA ALA A 346 26.62 2.01 5.18
C ALA A 346 27.30 2.16 6.55
N ILE A 347 27.69 1.05 7.19
CA ILE A 347 28.45 1.05 8.45
C ILE A 347 29.84 1.63 8.22
N GLN A 348 30.52 1.24 7.15
CA GLN A 348 31.83 1.75 6.78
C GLN A 348 31.78 3.24 6.46
N ARG A 349 30.77 3.74 5.71
CA ARG A 349 30.56 5.18 5.48
C ARG A 349 30.36 5.97 6.77
N ARG A 350 29.55 5.48 7.72
CA ARG A 350 29.34 6.15 9.01
C ARG A 350 30.61 6.14 9.87
N ALA A 351 31.30 5.02 9.93
CA ALA A 351 32.59 4.93 10.62
C ALA A 351 33.60 5.87 9.97
N PHE A 352 33.67 5.87 8.64
CA PHE A 352 34.54 6.77 7.87
C PHE A 352 34.22 8.26 8.12
N LEU A 353 32.94 8.64 8.15
CA LEU A 353 32.54 10.04 8.41
C LEU A 353 32.86 10.52 9.84
N LYS A 354 33.00 9.60 10.80
CA LYS A 354 33.43 9.91 12.19
C LYS A 354 34.94 10.04 12.36
N LEU A 355 35.72 9.62 11.37
CA LEU A 355 37.16 9.74 11.41
C LEU A 355 37.63 11.21 11.26
N PRO A 356 38.79 11.59 11.84
CA PRO A 356 39.40 12.87 11.57
C PRO A 356 39.67 13.10 10.07
N MET A 357 39.65 14.35 9.63
CA MET A 357 39.78 14.71 8.21
C MET A 357 41.02 14.15 7.55
N GLU A 358 42.18 14.12 8.28
CA GLU A 358 43.44 13.60 7.78
C GLU A 358 43.39 12.09 7.53
N GLU A 359 42.75 11.36 8.43
CA GLU A 359 42.61 9.92 8.30
C GLU A 359 41.65 9.53 7.16
N ARG A 360 40.59 10.31 6.98
CA ARG A 360 39.68 10.18 5.79
C ARG A 360 40.45 10.39 4.48
N ARG A 361 41.28 11.44 4.38
CA ARG A 361 42.09 11.71 3.19
C ARG A 361 43.08 10.59 2.90
N ARG A 362 43.73 10.01 3.94
CA ARG A 362 44.64 8.89 3.78
C ARG A 362 43.94 7.63 3.27
N LEU A 363 42.76 7.32 3.80
CA LEU A 363 41.97 6.16 3.34
C LEU A 363 41.45 6.35 1.91
N LEU A 364 41.00 7.56 1.54
CA LEU A 364 40.58 7.84 0.18
C LEU A 364 41.73 7.81 -0.83
N ALA A 365 42.93 8.24 -0.43
CA ALA A 365 44.14 8.14 -1.26
C ALA A 365 44.50 6.67 -1.53
N ALA A 366 44.48 5.82 -0.48
CA ALA A 366 44.75 4.40 -0.65
C ALA A 366 43.68 3.68 -1.51
N GLN A 367 42.39 4.07 -1.38
CA GLN A 367 41.35 3.55 -2.26
C GLN A 367 41.52 4.03 -3.70
N GLY A 368 41.92 5.29 -3.88
CA GLY A 368 42.22 5.84 -5.20
C GLY A 368 43.32 5.11 -5.92
N GLU A 369 44.40 4.76 -5.19
CA GLU A 369 45.51 3.96 -5.73
C GLU A 369 45.05 2.54 -6.12
N ALA A 370 44.29 1.88 -5.25
CA ALA A 370 43.76 0.53 -5.54
C ALA A 370 42.82 0.53 -6.76
N ILE A 371 41.96 1.55 -6.89
CA ILE A 371 41.07 1.73 -8.04
C ILE A 371 41.87 2.02 -9.32
N ALA A 372 42.88 2.88 -9.25
CA ALA A 372 43.78 3.18 -10.38
C ALA A 372 44.51 1.92 -10.88
N GLU A 373 44.94 1.05 -9.99
CA GLU A 373 45.55 -0.23 -10.35
C GLU A 373 44.55 -1.19 -11.04
N HIS A 374 43.29 -1.20 -10.59
CA HIS A 374 42.24 -1.98 -11.22
C HIS A 374 41.91 -1.48 -12.64
N TYR A 375 41.72 -0.18 -12.83
CA TYR A 375 41.48 0.42 -14.13
C TYR A 375 42.67 0.38 -15.08
N ALA A 376 43.89 0.26 -14.56
CA ALA A 376 45.09 0.03 -15.39
C ALA A 376 45.14 -1.39 -15.96
N LYS A 377 44.56 -2.39 -15.25
CA LYS A 377 44.52 -3.80 -15.68
C LYS A 377 43.27 -4.16 -16.47
N ASP A 378 42.14 -3.54 -16.17
CA ASP A 378 40.86 -3.74 -16.86
C ASP A 378 40.65 -2.65 -17.91
N THR A 379 40.75 -3.04 -19.20
CA THR A 379 40.57 -2.12 -20.33
C THR A 379 39.17 -2.17 -20.92
N ALA A 380 38.27 -3.00 -20.41
CA ALA A 380 36.91 -3.19 -20.95
C ALA A 380 36.07 -1.89 -20.94
N TRP A 381 36.34 -0.98 -19.99
CA TRP A 381 35.68 0.33 -19.92
C TRP A 381 36.08 1.28 -21.07
N ARG A 382 37.28 1.10 -21.66
CA ARG A 382 37.75 1.90 -22.81
C ARG A 382 37.00 1.53 -24.07
N ASP A 383 36.66 0.26 -24.22
CA ASP A 383 35.87 -0.25 -25.38
C ASP A 383 34.40 0.17 -25.26
N ALA A 384 33.89 0.44 -24.04
CA ALA A 384 32.55 0.96 -23.80
C ALA A 384 32.42 2.49 -24.04
N GLN A 385 33.50 3.24 -24.11
CA GLN A 385 33.53 4.70 -24.36
C GLN A 385 33.63 5.05 -25.84
N GLY A 386 33.34 4.18 -26.78
CA GLY A 386 33.34 4.37 -28.21
C GLY A 386 32.26 5.36 -28.72
N GLY A 387 32.29 6.60 -28.21
CA GLY A 387 31.60 7.75 -28.75
C GLY A 387 32.65 8.80 -29.16
N GLU A 388 32.71 9.12 -30.44
CA GLU A 388 33.54 10.20 -30.94
C GLU A 388 33.21 11.51 -30.17
N ILE A 389 34.21 12.06 -29.48
CA ILE A 389 34.13 13.42 -28.94
C ILE A 389 34.30 14.34 -30.14
N HIS A 390 33.22 14.94 -30.62
CA HIS A 390 33.28 16.04 -31.54
C HIS A 390 33.86 17.27 -30.80
N GLU A 391 35.10 17.64 -31.10
CA GLU A 391 35.63 18.97 -30.72
C GLU A 391 34.73 20.03 -31.41
N TYR A 392 34.11 20.87 -30.61
CA TYR A 392 33.51 22.10 -31.06
C TYR A 392 34.65 23.10 -31.26
N ASP A 393 35.02 23.37 -32.52
CA ASP A 393 35.83 24.51 -32.87
C ASP A 393 35.03 25.80 -32.59
N ASP A 394 35.70 26.82 -31.99
CA ASP A 394 35.21 28.16 -31.63
C ASP A 394 34.64 28.96 -32.80
#